data_480b8eb0c01399dc5dd6c46cd805ca40
#
_entry.id   480b8eb0c01399dc5dd6c46cd805ca40
#
_cell.length_a   1.000
_cell.length_b   1.000
_cell.length_c   1.000
_cell.angle_alpha   90.00
_cell.angle_beta   90.00
_cell.angle_gamma   90.00
#
_symmetry.space_group_name_H-M   'P 1'
#
loop_
_entity.id
_entity.type
_entity.pdbx_description
1 polymer ?
#
loop_
_entity_poly.entity_id
_entity_poly.type
_entity_poly.pdbx_seq_one_letter_code
_entity_poly.pdbx_strand_id
1 'polypeptide(L)'
;MKVIYKITYPNGKIYVGKDSTGDNLRYFGSPDREYLEKDFSWEEQQDITLRKEMLFSSEDISESELLKKETAIIEKMCSNNPEKGYNILPK
;
A
#
# COMPACT_ATOMS: atom_id res chain seq x y z
N MET A 1 -9.01 7.17 -13.42
CA MET A 1 -9.04 7.61 -12.01
C MET A 1 -7.72 7.34 -11.35
N LYS A 2 -7.08 8.36 -10.79
CA LYS A 2 -5.87 8.20 -9.97
C LYS A 2 -6.31 8.01 -8.53
N VAL A 3 -5.73 7.06 -7.83
CA VAL A 3 -6.16 6.71 -6.47
C VAL A 3 -4.98 6.58 -5.53
N ILE A 4 -5.27 6.76 -4.24
CA ILE A 4 -4.41 6.31 -3.15
C ILE A 4 -5.18 5.20 -2.46
N TYR A 5 -4.53 4.07 -2.24
CA TYR A 5 -5.16 2.89 -1.67
C TYR A 5 -4.36 2.38 -0.46
N LYS A 6 -5.04 1.58 0.34
CA LYS A 6 -4.44 0.89 1.48
C LYS A 6 -4.74 -0.60 1.36
N ILE A 7 -3.70 -1.42 1.49
CA ILE A 7 -3.86 -2.87 1.60
C ILE A 7 -3.64 -3.25 3.05
N THR A 8 -4.58 -4.03 3.60
CA THR A 8 -4.46 -4.56 4.96
C THR A 8 -4.20 -6.06 4.86
N TYR A 9 -3.12 -6.51 5.51
CA TYR A 9 -2.70 -7.90 5.56
C TYR A 9 -3.32 -8.62 6.76
N PRO A 10 -3.35 -9.98 6.76
CA PRO A 10 -3.98 -10.72 7.86
C PRO A 10 -3.40 -10.45 9.24
N ASN A 11 -2.14 -10.02 9.33
CA ASN A 11 -1.49 -9.66 10.59
C ASN A 11 -1.78 -8.24 11.06
N GLY A 12 -2.61 -7.49 10.32
CA GLY A 12 -2.96 -6.11 10.65
C GLY A 12 -2.00 -5.06 10.11
N LYS A 13 -0.86 -5.46 9.53
CA LYS A 13 0.05 -4.50 8.89
C LYS A 13 -0.52 -4.01 7.58
N ILE A 14 -0.10 -2.81 7.16
CA ILE A 14 -0.68 -2.15 5.99
C ILE A 14 0.40 -1.73 4.98
N TYR A 15 -0.04 -1.54 3.75
CA TYR A 15 0.74 -0.91 2.70
C TYR A 15 -0.11 0.17 2.04
N VAL A 16 0.44 1.37 1.90
CA VAL A 16 -0.22 2.50 1.23
C VAL A 16 0.47 2.74 -0.11
N GLY A 17 -0.31 2.86 -1.17
CA GLY A 17 0.23 3.07 -2.51
C GLY A 17 -0.60 4.04 -3.32
N LYS A 18 -0.05 4.49 -4.45
CA LYS A 18 -0.77 5.27 -5.44
C LYS A 18 -0.87 4.48 -6.73
N ASP A 19 -1.95 4.69 -7.47
CA ASP A 19 -2.19 4.03 -8.74
C ASP A 19 -2.75 5.02 -9.74
N SER A 20 -2.00 5.23 -10.82
CA SER A 20 -2.39 6.09 -11.94
C SER A 20 -2.74 5.29 -13.19
N THR A 21 -2.73 3.95 -13.10
CA THR A 21 -2.96 3.08 -14.26
C THR A 21 -4.41 2.97 -14.69
N GLY A 22 -5.33 3.23 -13.77
CA GLY A 22 -6.75 3.00 -13.97
C GLY A 22 -7.18 1.56 -13.75
N ASP A 23 -6.25 0.65 -13.47
CA ASP A 23 -6.53 -0.77 -13.25
C ASP A 23 -6.47 -1.09 -11.75
N ASN A 24 -7.38 -0.49 -11.00
CA ASN A 24 -7.34 -0.49 -9.54
C ASN A 24 -7.58 -1.86 -8.91
N LEU A 25 -8.20 -2.80 -9.62
CA LEU A 25 -8.42 -4.14 -9.10
C LEU A 25 -7.17 -5.02 -9.18
N ARG A 26 -6.29 -4.75 -10.15
CA ARG A 26 -5.11 -5.58 -10.38
C ARG A 26 -3.84 -5.04 -9.79
N TYR A 27 -3.79 -3.73 -9.52
CA TYR A 27 -2.56 -3.09 -9.08
C TYR A 27 -2.46 -3.11 -7.56
N PHE A 28 -1.42 -3.78 -7.04
CA PHE A 28 -1.17 -3.94 -5.61
C PHE A 28 0.15 -3.31 -5.14
N GLY A 29 0.82 -2.55 -6.01
CA GLY A 29 2.02 -1.80 -5.65
C GLY A 29 3.27 -2.66 -5.45
N SER A 30 4.19 -2.11 -4.68
CA SER A 30 5.49 -2.73 -4.42
C SER A 30 5.81 -2.67 -2.93
N PRO A 31 5.11 -3.45 -2.10
CA PRO A 31 5.42 -3.51 -0.67
C PRO A 31 6.80 -4.13 -0.43
N ASP A 32 7.33 -3.92 0.77
CA ASP A 32 8.63 -4.46 1.16
C ASP A 32 8.59 -5.99 1.20
N ARG A 33 9.11 -6.60 0.15
CA ARG A 33 9.09 -8.05 -0.03
C ARG A 33 9.84 -8.79 1.07
N GLU A 34 10.96 -8.23 1.52
CA GLU A 34 11.77 -8.86 2.55
C GLU A 34 11.00 -9.03 3.85
N TYR A 35 10.28 -7.99 4.28
CA TYR A 35 9.47 -8.07 5.49
C TYR A 35 8.23 -8.94 5.30
N LEU A 36 7.63 -8.92 4.11
CA LEU A 36 6.51 -9.82 3.80
C LEU A 36 6.92 -11.29 3.91
N GLU A 37 8.09 -11.63 3.40
CA GLU A 37 8.59 -13.02 3.44
C GLU A 37 8.95 -13.47 4.86
N LYS A 38 9.32 -12.51 5.73
CA LYS A 38 9.55 -12.82 7.15
C LYS A 38 8.25 -13.06 7.89
N ASP A 39 7.22 -12.28 7.56
CA ASP A 39 5.95 -12.29 8.29
C ASP A 39 5.01 -13.41 7.85
N PHE A 40 5.15 -13.88 6.59
CA PHE A 40 4.25 -14.88 6.02
C PHE A 40 5.06 -16.02 5.42
N SER A 41 4.85 -17.23 5.95
CA SER A 41 5.45 -18.44 5.41
C SER A 41 4.88 -18.75 4.03
N TRP A 42 5.57 -19.62 3.27
CA TRP A 42 5.06 -20.07 1.99
C TRP A 42 3.69 -20.74 2.11
N GLU A 43 3.45 -21.48 3.19
CA GLU A 43 2.14 -22.10 3.46
C GLU A 43 1.06 -21.04 3.67
N GLU A 44 1.36 -19.99 4.41
CA GLU A 44 0.42 -18.89 4.65
C GLU A 44 0.13 -18.11 3.37
N GLN A 45 1.12 -17.95 2.50
CA GLN A 45 0.95 -17.26 1.22
C GLN A 45 0.06 -18.01 0.24
N GLN A 46 -0.09 -19.32 0.40
CA GLN A 46 -0.92 -20.14 -0.50
C GLN A 46 -2.42 -19.87 -0.31
N ASP A 47 -2.82 -19.38 0.83
CA ASP A 47 -4.21 -19.06 1.13
C ASP A 47 -4.24 -17.80 2.01
N ILE A 48 -4.20 -16.64 1.36
CA ILE A 48 -4.10 -15.35 2.04
C ILE A 48 -5.16 -14.39 1.52
N THR A 49 -5.81 -13.68 2.43
CA THR A 49 -6.78 -12.66 2.09
C THR A 49 -6.17 -11.28 2.35
N LEU A 50 -6.20 -10.44 1.32
CA LEU A 50 -5.77 -9.05 1.40
C LEU A 50 -6.98 -8.15 1.23
N ARG A 51 -7.11 -7.13 2.07
CA ARG A 51 -8.16 -6.13 1.93
C ARG A 51 -7.60 -4.87 1.30
N LYS A 52 -8.19 -4.42 0.20
CA LYS A 52 -7.78 -3.19 -0.47
C LYS A 52 -8.89 -2.15 -0.34
N GLU A 53 -8.52 -0.94 0.12
CA GLU A 53 -9.44 0.19 0.26
C GLU A 53 -8.92 1.37 -0.54
N MET A 54 -9.81 2.10 -1.20
CA MET A 54 -9.48 3.38 -1.82
C MET A 54 -9.62 4.47 -0.77
N LEU A 55 -8.55 5.18 -0.47
CA LEU A 55 -8.55 6.26 0.51
C LEU A 55 -8.80 7.62 -0.15
N PHE A 56 -8.47 7.75 -1.41
CA PHE A 56 -8.59 8.97 -2.18
C PHE A 56 -8.68 8.65 -3.67
N SER A 57 -9.47 9.41 -4.42
CA SER A 57 -9.54 9.26 -5.88
C SER A 57 -9.73 10.63 -6.54
N SER A 58 -9.15 10.79 -7.72
CA SER A 58 -9.28 12.00 -8.53
C SER A 58 -9.00 11.69 -9.99
N GLU A 59 -9.71 12.34 -10.90
CA GLU A 59 -9.45 12.19 -12.34
C GLU A 59 -8.34 13.10 -12.82
N ASP A 60 -8.15 14.24 -12.20
CA ASP A 60 -7.33 15.33 -12.74
C ASP A 60 -6.20 15.81 -11.84
N ILE A 61 -5.97 15.17 -10.69
CA ILE A 61 -4.85 15.53 -9.81
C ILE A 61 -3.52 15.28 -10.53
N SER A 62 -2.53 16.17 -10.32
CA SER A 62 -1.20 15.97 -10.87
C SER A 62 -0.46 14.85 -10.15
N GLU A 63 0.53 14.26 -10.82
CA GLU A 63 1.37 13.21 -10.21
C GLU A 63 2.12 13.72 -8.98
N SER A 64 2.58 14.97 -9.00
CA SER A 64 3.29 15.54 -7.86
C SER A 64 2.38 15.74 -6.65
N GLU A 65 1.14 16.16 -6.87
CA GLU A 65 0.16 16.30 -5.78
C GLU A 65 -0.27 14.94 -5.24
N LEU A 66 -0.43 13.95 -6.12
CA LEU A 66 -0.76 12.59 -5.71
C LEU A 66 0.35 12.00 -4.84
N LEU A 67 1.61 12.19 -5.24
CA LEU A 67 2.76 11.74 -4.47
C LEU A 67 2.82 12.40 -3.09
N LYS A 68 2.53 13.70 -3.00
CA LYS A 68 2.49 14.41 -1.72
C LYS A 68 1.42 13.85 -0.79
N LYS A 69 0.25 13.56 -1.33
CA LYS A 69 -0.84 12.96 -0.56
C LYS A 69 -0.50 11.56 -0.08
N GLU A 70 0.09 10.74 -0.95
CA GLU A 70 0.54 9.40 -0.59
C GLU A 70 1.56 9.46 0.55
N THR A 71 2.58 10.29 0.41
CA THR A 71 3.63 10.46 1.41
C THR A 71 3.06 10.90 2.76
N ALA A 72 2.14 11.86 2.74
CA ALA A 72 1.49 12.35 3.97
C ALA A 72 0.71 11.23 4.67
N ILE A 73 0.02 10.39 3.92
CA ILE A 73 -0.76 9.28 4.47
C ILE A 73 0.17 8.21 5.05
N ILE A 74 1.25 7.87 4.34
CA ILE A 74 2.25 6.91 4.82
C ILE A 74 2.82 7.38 6.15
N GLU A 75 3.20 8.65 6.26
CA GLU A 75 3.73 9.23 7.50
C GLU A 75 2.70 9.21 8.62
N LYS A 76 1.47 9.60 8.32
CA LYS A 76 0.39 9.63 9.31
C LYS A 76 0.08 8.24 9.86
N MET A 77 0.05 7.24 8.99
CA MET A 77 -0.25 5.85 9.36
C MET A 77 0.97 5.06 9.82
N CYS A 78 2.17 5.62 9.66
CA CYS A 78 3.43 4.97 10.00
C CYS A 78 3.64 3.65 9.25
N SER A 79 3.11 3.53 8.03
CA SER A 79 3.22 2.29 7.25
C SER A 79 4.64 2.03 6.74
N ASN A 80 5.53 3.01 6.84
CA ASN A 80 6.96 2.85 6.57
C ASN A 80 7.75 2.37 7.80
N ASN A 81 7.08 2.10 8.90
CA ASN A 81 7.66 1.42 10.07
C ASN A 81 7.41 -0.09 9.90
N PRO A 82 8.47 -0.94 9.86
CA PRO A 82 8.29 -2.39 9.64
C PRO A 82 7.39 -3.10 10.64
N GLU A 83 7.19 -2.53 11.81
CA GLU A 83 6.26 -3.08 12.80
C GLU A 83 4.81 -2.79 12.47
N LYS A 84 4.53 -1.82 11.60
CA LYS A 84 3.19 -1.36 11.27
C LYS A 84 2.82 -1.54 9.81
N GLY A 85 3.79 -1.62 8.91
CA GLY A 85 3.49 -1.69 7.50
C GLY A 85 4.68 -2.09 6.63
N TYR A 86 4.42 -2.11 5.33
CA TYR A 86 5.36 -2.60 4.32
C TYR A 86 5.79 -1.54 3.31
N ASN A 87 5.65 -0.26 3.66
CA ASN A 87 6.18 0.80 2.80
C ASN A 87 7.67 0.95 3.04
N ILE A 88 8.43 0.98 1.93
CA ILE A 88 9.87 1.20 1.97
C ILE A 88 10.18 2.69 2.14
N LEU A 89 9.42 3.54 1.42
CA LEU A 89 9.58 4.99 1.42
C LEU A 89 8.34 5.68 1.96
N PRO A 90 8.46 6.87 2.53
CA PRO A 90 9.71 7.57 2.86
C PRO A 90 10.42 6.91 4.05
N LYS A 91 11.73 7.02 4.03
CA LYS A 91 12.55 6.46 5.11
C LYS A 91 12.53 7.30 6.37
#